data_ae758835764163abd57de1b401bfaa6e
#
_entry.id   ae758835764163abd57de1b401bfaa6e
#
_cell.length_a   1.000
_cell.length_b   1.000
_cell.length_c   1.000
_cell.angle_alpha   90.00
_cell.angle_beta   90.00
_cell.angle_gamma   90.00
#
_symmetry.space_group_name_H-M   'P 1'
#
loop_
_entity.id
_entity.type
_entity.pdbx_description
1 polymer ?
#
loop_
_entity_poly.entity_id
_entity_poly.type
_entity_poly.pdbx_seq_one_letter_code
_entity_poly.pdbx_strand_id
1 'polypeptide(L)'
;TGSTGMCAGNSAEEALVQGISEILERYAAYEIYQKNIVPPTIPHDYFKEYSIYSSIKKLEEKGLELTIKDFSLGKGIPVVAVIVVDKLRRQYNVKIGSDPWPLTAVERCLTELHQSFNGIRLNKKNDYGANLGFENNGLDSAEAKHINLLNIFNSATGQWPDSIFSDEYSYEFKGLNFNYGKSNKSDLMYLIKLVGELGYQIYIRDVSYLGFNSYYVLIPGLSQDKKNISDYTIFHKINSLIYNVNKAAKLSEQELSSLVSVLEDKYILIKENFVN
;
A
#
# COMPACT_ATOMS: atom_id res chain seq x y z
N THR A 1 9.42 3.71 -9.89
CA THR A 1 8.94 2.34 -9.99
C THR A 1 9.63 1.51 -8.92
N GLY A 2 8.93 1.22 -7.83
CA GLY A 2 9.39 0.34 -6.77
C GLY A 2 9.17 -1.13 -7.12
N SER A 3 9.25 -2.01 -6.11
CA SER A 3 9.02 -3.45 -6.24
C SER A 3 7.53 -3.84 -6.31
N THR A 4 6.61 -2.91 -6.22
CA THR A 4 5.16 -3.19 -6.27
C THR A 4 4.78 -3.97 -7.51
N GLY A 5 4.14 -5.12 -7.32
CA GLY A 5 3.77 -6.05 -8.38
C GLY A 5 4.89 -7.01 -8.81
N MET A 6 6.09 -6.94 -8.21
CA MET A 6 7.09 -7.99 -8.35
C MET A 6 6.73 -9.15 -7.40
N CYS A 7 6.55 -10.33 -7.96
CA CYS A 7 6.09 -11.47 -7.21
C CYS A 7 6.77 -12.76 -7.64
N ALA A 8 6.87 -13.71 -6.71
CA ALA A 8 7.40 -15.04 -6.94
C ALA A 8 6.61 -16.06 -6.11
N GLY A 9 6.57 -17.32 -6.58
CA GLY A 9 5.84 -18.38 -5.88
C GLY A 9 6.20 -19.76 -6.41
N ASN A 10 5.67 -20.79 -5.74
CA ASN A 10 5.87 -22.18 -6.15
C ASN A 10 5.11 -22.52 -7.44
N SER A 11 4.07 -21.75 -7.74
CA SER A 11 3.36 -21.81 -9.03
C SER A 11 3.16 -20.40 -9.59
N ALA A 12 2.85 -20.32 -10.88
CA ALA A 12 2.53 -19.05 -11.54
C ALA A 12 1.31 -18.39 -10.90
N GLU A 13 0.28 -19.17 -10.60
CA GLU A 13 -0.95 -18.69 -9.98
C GLU A 13 -0.69 -18.11 -8.59
N GLU A 14 0.11 -18.79 -7.76
CA GLU A 14 0.49 -18.29 -6.43
C GLU A 14 1.21 -16.96 -6.52
N ALA A 15 2.22 -16.87 -7.38
CA ALA A 15 2.97 -15.64 -7.58
C ALA A 15 2.05 -14.49 -8.05
N LEU A 16 1.19 -14.74 -9.03
CA LEU A 16 0.30 -13.73 -9.58
C LEU A 16 -0.77 -13.28 -8.58
N VAL A 17 -1.31 -14.20 -7.75
CA VAL A 17 -2.22 -13.84 -6.65
C VAL A 17 -1.55 -12.86 -5.70
N GLN A 18 -0.30 -13.13 -5.31
CA GLN A 18 0.45 -12.23 -4.42
C GLN A 18 0.71 -10.86 -5.08
N GLY A 19 1.16 -10.85 -6.34
CA GLY A 19 1.45 -9.60 -7.04
C GLY A 19 0.24 -8.70 -7.24
N ILE A 20 -0.91 -9.27 -7.61
CA ILE A 20 -2.17 -8.52 -7.76
C ILE A 20 -2.66 -8.06 -6.39
N SER A 21 -2.61 -8.92 -5.37
CA SER A 21 -3.02 -8.58 -4.00
C SER A 21 -2.22 -7.41 -3.43
N GLU A 22 -0.89 -7.39 -3.62
CA GLU A 22 -0.04 -6.26 -3.20
C GLU A 22 -0.44 -4.94 -3.88
N ILE A 23 -0.75 -4.99 -5.19
CA ILE A 23 -1.19 -3.81 -5.93
C ILE A 23 -2.52 -3.29 -5.37
N LEU A 24 -3.48 -4.18 -5.11
CA LEU A 24 -4.77 -3.83 -4.54
C LEU A 24 -4.65 -3.28 -3.11
N GLU A 25 -3.76 -3.85 -2.30
CA GLU A 25 -3.44 -3.38 -0.95
C GLU A 25 -2.96 -1.93 -0.97
N ARG A 26 -1.94 -1.66 -1.79
CA ARG A 26 -1.37 -0.31 -1.91
C ARG A 26 -2.37 0.68 -2.49
N TYR A 27 -3.17 0.26 -3.46
CA TYR A 27 -4.23 1.09 -4.02
C TYR A 27 -5.29 1.45 -2.97
N ALA A 28 -5.79 0.48 -2.21
CA ALA A 28 -6.79 0.73 -1.18
C ALA A 28 -6.26 1.67 -0.10
N ALA A 29 -5.05 1.43 0.38
CA ALA A 29 -4.39 2.28 1.35
C ALA A 29 -4.19 3.72 0.84
N TYR A 30 -3.77 3.86 -0.42
CA TYR A 30 -3.62 5.16 -1.06
C TYR A 30 -4.95 5.93 -1.13
N GLU A 31 -6.02 5.28 -1.58
CA GLU A 31 -7.34 5.91 -1.71
C GLU A 31 -7.90 6.33 -0.34
N ILE A 32 -7.74 5.49 0.68
CA ILE A 32 -8.16 5.80 2.05
C ILE A 32 -7.40 7.02 2.58
N TYR A 33 -6.08 7.01 2.41
CA TYR A 33 -5.23 8.09 2.87
C TYR A 33 -5.53 9.42 2.15
N GLN A 34 -5.58 9.41 0.82
CA GLN A 34 -5.73 10.64 0.02
C GLN A 34 -7.12 11.26 0.12
N LYS A 35 -8.15 10.43 0.23
CA LYS A 35 -9.54 10.88 0.25
C LYS A 35 -10.13 10.97 1.64
N ASN A 36 -9.33 10.70 2.68
CA ASN A 36 -9.78 10.71 4.06
C ASN A 36 -11.00 9.78 4.29
N ILE A 37 -11.03 8.65 3.59
CA ILE A 37 -12.11 7.68 3.69
C ILE A 37 -12.11 7.10 5.10
N VAL A 38 -13.29 6.95 5.69
CA VAL A 38 -13.48 6.28 6.98
C VAL A 38 -13.86 4.83 6.72
N PRO A 39 -12.94 3.86 6.88
CA PRO A 39 -13.23 2.45 6.66
C PRO A 39 -14.06 1.87 7.81
N PRO A 40 -15.06 1.01 7.55
CA PRO A 40 -15.86 0.40 8.59
C PRO A 40 -15.05 -0.61 9.42
N THR A 41 -15.44 -0.78 10.67
CA THR A 41 -14.86 -1.77 11.57
C THR A 41 -15.43 -3.16 11.28
N ILE A 42 -14.56 -4.16 11.19
CA ILE A 42 -14.94 -5.57 11.11
C ILE A 42 -15.05 -6.11 12.53
N PRO A 43 -16.22 -6.59 12.97
CA PRO A 43 -16.37 -7.17 14.30
C PRO A 43 -15.46 -8.40 14.50
N HIS A 44 -14.80 -8.50 15.64
CA HIS A 44 -13.94 -9.66 15.96
C HIS A 44 -14.71 -10.99 15.96
N ASP A 45 -16.01 -10.95 16.14
CA ASP A 45 -16.89 -12.11 16.09
C ASP A 45 -16.86 -12.88 14.76
N TYR A 46 -16.51 -12.20 13.66
CA TYR A 46 -16.27 -12.86 12.37
C TYR A 46 -15.14 -13.89 12.41
N PHE A 47 -14.27 -13.81 13.40
CA PHE A 47 -13.07 -14.64 13.50
C PHE A 47 -13.14 -15.70 14.61
N LYS A 48 -14.24 -15.77 15.37
CA LYS A 48 -14.39 -16.65 16.55
C LYS A 48 -14.08 -18.12 16.29
N GLU A 49 -14.48 -18.63 15.11
CA GLU A 49 -14.29 -20.03 14.71
C GLU A 49 -12.88 -20.33 14.18
N TYR A 50 -12.00 -19.33 14.14
CA TYR A 50 -10.68 -19.43 13.52
C TYR A 50 -9.56 -19.18 14.54
N SER A 51 -8.40 -19.83 14.31
CA SER A 51 -7.21 -19.71 15.17
C SER A 51 -6.74 -18.26 15.38
N ILE A 52 -6.98 -17.40 14.37
CA ILE A 52 -6.63 -16.00 14.38
C ILE A 52 -7.28 -15.23 15.56
N TYR A 53 -8.47 -15.67 15.99
CA TYR A 53 -9.16 -15.07 17.14
C TYR A 53 -8.34 -15.17 18.42
N SER A 54 -7.65 -16.31 18.63
CA SER A 54 -6.77 -16.48 19.79
C SER A 54 -5.58 -15.52 19.76
N SER A 55 -5.06 -15.21 18.57
CA SER A 55 -3.97 -14.25 18.39
C SER A 55 -4.43 -12.82 18.70
N ILE A 56 -5.63 -12.45 18.28
CA ILE A 56 -6.26 -11.18 18.64
C ILE A 56 -6.39 -11.06 20.16
N LYS A 57 -6.95 -12.07 20.81
CA LYS A 57 -7.13 -12.06 22.27
C LYS A 57 -5.81 -11.95 23.04
N LYS A 58 -4.76 -12.63 22.60
CA LYS A 58 -3.42 -12.52 23.23
C LYS A 58 -2.84 -11.11 23.14
N LEU A 59 -3.15 -10.34 22.11
CA LEU A 59 -2.73 -8.94 22.00
C LEU A 59 -3.53 -8.05 22.96
N GLU A 60 -4.85 -8.27 23.05
CA GLU A 60 -5.72 -7.58 23.98
C GLU A 60 -5.32 -7.85 25.46
N GLU A 61 -4.98 -9.11 25.81
CA GLU A 61 -4.46 -9.49 27.14
C GLU A 61 -3.17 -8.76 27.50
N LYS A 62 -2.37 -8.35 26.52
CA LYS A 62 -1.17 -7.52 26.73
C LYS A 62 -1.48 -6.03 26.92
N GLY A 63 -2.76 -5.65 26.98
CA GLY A 63 -3.20 -4.27 27.14
C GLY A 63 -3.18 -3.45 25.85
N LEU A 64 -3.12 -4.10 24.68
CA LEU A 64 -3.21 -3.47 23.39
C LEU A 64 -4.68 -3.49 22.92
N GLU A 65 -5.14 -2.37 22.41
CA GLU A 65 -6.42 -2.30 21.71
C GLU A 65 -6.21 -2.66 20.24
N LEU A 66 -7.01 -3.56 19.73
CA LEU A 66 -6.91 -4.02 18.34
C LEU A 66 -8.23 -3.75 17.63
N THR A 67 -8.14 -3.11 16.48
CA THR A 67 -9.27 -2.85 15.58
C THR A 67 -8.95 -3.39 14.20
N ILE A 68 -9.90 -4.09 13.59
CA ILE A 68 -9.78 -4.56 12.21
C ILE A 68 -10.71 -3.72 11.35
N LYS A 69 -10.19 -3.14 10.29
CA LYS A 69 -10.91 -2.28 9.36
C LYS A 69 -11.03 -2.93 7.98
N ASP A 70 -12.20 -2.78 7.38
CA ASP A 70 -12.44 -3.17 6.00
C ASP A 70 -11.89 -2.10 5.04
N PHE A 71 -10.83 -2.43 4.33
CA PHE A 71 -10.22 -1.55 3.33
C PHE A 71 -10.70 -1.84 1.90
N SER A 72 -11.85 -2.50 1.76
CA SER A 72 -12.43 -2.86 0.45
C SER A 72 -12.88 -1.68 -0.40
N LEU A 73 -12.89 -0.46 0.15
CA LEU A 73 -13.44 0.76 -0.47
C LEU A 73 -14.94 0.65 -0.81
N GLY A 74 -15.66 -0.31 -0.22
CA GLY A 74 -17.02 -0.66 -0.60
C GLY A 74 -17.14 -1.31 -1.99
N LYS A 75 -16.01 -1.66 -2.62
CA LYS A 75 -15.89 -2.23 -3.98
C LYS A 75 -15.56 -3.73 -3.99
N GLY A 76 -15.52 -4.37 -2.82
CA GLY A 76 -15.18 -5.78 -2.69
C GLY A 76 -13.70 -6.12 -2.91
N ILE A 77 -12.81 -5.12 -2.84
CA ILE A 77 -11.37 -5.33 -2.89
C ILE A 77 -10.96 -6.10 -1.62
N PRO A 78 -10.23 -7.24 -1.73
CA PRO A 78 -9.95 -8.11 -0.59
C PRO A 78 -8.78 -7.56 0.25
N VAL A 79 -8.98 -6.41 0.85
CA VAL A 79 -8.00 -5.69 1.66
C VAL A 79 -8.57 -5.40 3.03
N VAL A 80 -7.78 -5.67 4.06
CA VAL A 80 -8.07 -5.34 5.45
C VAL A 80 -6.92 -4.56 6.07
N ALA A 81 -7.19 -3.84 7.15
CA ALA A 81 -6.15 -3.29 7.98
C ALA A 81 -6.35 -3.69 9.44
N VAL A 82 -5.25 -3.98 10.12
CA VAL A 82 -5.20 -4.19 11.58
C VAL A 82 -4.52 -2.99 12.20
N ILE A 83 -5.25 -2.32 13.08
CA ILE A 83 -4.80 -1.18 13.85
C ILE A 83 -4.58 -1.65 15.29
N VAL A 84 -3.38 -1.46 15.80
CA VAL A 84 -3.03 -1.77 17.19
C VAL A 84 -2.67 -0.48 17.91
N VAL A 85 -3.30 -0.24 19.06
CA VAL A 85 -3.12 0.97 19.87
C VAL A 85 -2.65 0.59 21.27
N ASP A 86 -1.56 1.21 21.73
CA ASP A 86 -1.14 1.23 23.10
C ASP A 86 -1.57 2.57 23.74
N LYS A 87 -2.69 2.58 24.44
CA LYS A 87 -3.23 3.81 25.07
C LYS A 87 -2.31 4.36 26.17
N LEU A 88 -1.60 3.48 26.88
CA LEU A 88 -0.71 3.90 27.96
C LEU A 88 0.50 4.66 27.42
N ARG A 89 1.06 4.20 26.29
CA ARG A 89 2.21 4.82 25.66
C ARG A 89 1.82 5.81 24.58
N ARG A 90 0.52 5.93 24.28
CA ARG A 90 -0.03 6.80 23.21
C ARG A 90 0.64 6.50 21.86
N GLN A 91 0.72 5.24 21.52
CA GLN A 91 1.37 4.75 20.30
C GLN A 91 0.43 3.84 19.52
N TYR A 92 0.60 3.79 18.23
CA TYR A 92 -0.15 2.88 17.39
C TYR A 92 0.69 2.30 16.26
N ASN A 93 0.20 1.23 15.64
CA ASN A 93 0.68 0.71 14.37
C ASN A 93 -0.51 0.32 13.50
N VAL A 94 -0.35 0.46 12.19
CA VAL A 94 -1.32 0.01 11.19
C VAL A 94 -0.61 -0.95 10.26
N LYS A 95 -1.16 -2.14 10.10
CA LYS A 95 -0.73 -3.12 9.11
C LYS A 95 -1.87 -3.39 8.16
N ILE A 96 -1.54 -3.48 6.88
CA ILE A 96 -2.51 -3.73 5.81
C ILE A 96 -2.18 -5.08 5.21
N GLY A 97 -3.19 -5.83 4.86
CA GLY A 97 -3.04 -7.12 4.21
C GLY A 97 -4.10 -7.32 3.14
N SER A 98 -3.69 -7.95 2.07
CA SER A 98 -4.56 -8.30 0.97
C SER A 98 -4.40 -9.77 0.61
N ASP A 99 -5.52 -10.48 0.53
CA ASP A 99 -5.58 -11.87 0.07
C ASP A 99 -7.03 -12.22 -0.28
N PRO A 100 -7.30 -13.01 -1.32
CA PRO A 100 -8.63 -13.54 -1.60
C PRO A 100 -9.27 -14.28 -0.43
N TRP A 101 -8.45 -14.89 0.45
CA TRP A 101 -8.89 -15.49 1.70
C TRP A 101 -8.73 -14.51 2.87
N PRO A 102 -9.83 -13.99 3.44
CA PRO A 102 -9.76 -12.92 4.43
C PRO A 102 -8.91 -13.25 5.66
N LEU A 103 -8.85 -14.51 6.07
CA LEU A 103 -8.04 -14.92 7.22
C LEU A 103 -6.55 -14.74 6.94
N THR A 104 -6.07 -15.09 5.74
CA THR A 104 -4.69 -14.87 5.34
C THR A 104 -4.35 -13.37 5.35
N ALA A 105 -5.26 -12.53 4.88
CA ALA A 105 -5.05 -11.07 4.91
C ALA A 105 -4.86 -10.54 6.34
N VAL A 106 -5.72 -10.98 7.27
CA VAL A 106 -5.60 -10.58 8.70
C VAL A 106 -4.37 -11.21 9.35
N GLU A 107 -4.07 -12.48 9.06
CA GLU A 107 -2.89 -13.19 9.60
C GLU A 107 -1.59 -12.52 9.18
N ARG A 108 -1.49 -12.09 7.92
CA ARG A 108 -0.34 -11.29 7.43
C ARG A 108 -0.18 -10.02 8.24
N CYS A 109 -1.26 -9.25 8.47
CA CYS A 109 -1.21 -8.06 9.30
C CYS A 109 -0.66 -8.36 10.69
N LEU A 110 -1.18 -9.41 11.35
CA LEU A 110 -0.74 -9.80 12.71
C LEU A 110 0.71 -10.27 12.74
N THR A 111 1.15 -11.04 11.73
CA THR A 111 2.52 -11.51 11.62
C THR A 111 3.49 -10.35 11.41
N GLU A 112 3.14 -9.41 10.56
CA GLU A 112 3.95 -8.23 10.30
C GLU A 112 4.09 -7.28 11.50
N LEU A 113 3.14 -7.29 12.44
CA LEU A 113 3.30 -6.56 13.70
C LEU A 113 4.51 -7.06 14.50
N HIS A 114 4.88 -8.33 14.34
CA HIS A 114 5.97 -8.98 15.08
C HIS A 114 7.32 -9.00 14.33
N GLN A 115 7.39 -8.45 13.12
CA GLN A 115 8.62 -8.44 12.31
C GLN A 115 9.75 -7.54 12.84
N SER A 116 9.58 -6.89 13.99
CA SER A 116 10.67 -6.14 14.61
C SER A 116 11.42 -6.98 15.65
N PHE A 117 12.75 -6.78 15.74
CA PHE A 117 13.66 -7.51 16.63
C PHE A 117 13.26 -7.47 18.13
N ASN A 118 12.46 -6.51 18.54
CA ASN A 118 12.07 -6.27 19.93
C ASN A 118 10.54 -6.43 20.17
N GLY A 119 9.86 -7.24 19.36
CA GLY A 119 8.41 -7.43 19.48
C GLY A 119 7.60 -6.47 18.59
N ILE A 120 6.40 -6.10 19.02
CA ILE A 120 5.54 -5.22 18.23
C ILE A 120 6.14 -3.83 18.13
N ARG A 121 6.43 -3.39 16.90
CA ARG A 121 6.94 -2.04 16.66
C ARG A 121 5.78 -1.07 16.61
N LEU A 122 5.67 -0.25 17.64
CA LEU A 122 4.72 0.86 17.66
C LEU A 122 5.42 2.17 17.29
N ASN A 123 4.73 3.02 16.57
CA ASN A 123 5.27 4.32 16.15
C ASN A 123 5.40 5.26 17.35
N LYS A 124 6.62 5.62 17.71
CA LYS A 124 6.91 6.49 18.86
C LYS A 124 6.55 7.96 18.64
N LYS A 125 6.31 8.38 17.39
CA LYS A 125 6.08 9.79 17.06
C LYS A 125 4.60 10.18 17.00
N ASN A 126 3.70 9.22 17.07
CA ASN A 126 2.28 9.46 16.86
C ASN A 126 1.60 9.46 18.21
N ASP A 127 1.23 10.65 18.66
CA ASP A 127 0.47 10.87 19.88
C ASP A 127 -1.00 10.52 19.62
N TYR A 128 -1.35 9.24 19.78
CA TYR A 128 -2.75 8.82 19.70
C TYR A 128 -3.59 9.62 20.70
N GLY A 129 -4.59 10.33 20.22
CA GLY A 129 -5.50 11.13 21.03
C GLY A 129 -5.10 12.60 21.20
N ALA A 130 -4.01 13.08 20.58
CA ALA A 130 -3.73 14.49 20.43
C ALA A 130 -3.92 14.84 18.96
N ASN A 131 -5.11 15.28 18.56
CA ASN A 131 -5.42 15.79 17.21
C ASN A 131 -4.43 15.30 16.15
N LEU A 132 -4.57 14.03 15.74
CA LEU A 132 -3.69 13.40 14.76
C LEU A 132 -3.92 13.93 13.33
N GLY A 133 -4.78 14.95 13.19
CA GLY A 133 -5.07 15.60 11.92
C GLY A 133 -3.81 16.11 11.24
N PHE A 134 -3.79 16.05 9.94
CA PHE A 134 -2.70 16.56 9.10
C PHE A 134 -2.32 18.01 9.45
N GLU A 135 -3.28 18.80 9.89
CA GLU A 135 -3.13 20.23 10.24
C GLU A 135 -2.17 20.47 11.40
N ASN A 136 -2.05 19.53 12.34
CA ASN A 136 -1.23 19.72 13.55
C ASN A 136 0.18 19.10 13.45
N ASN A 137 0.51 18.42 12.36
CA ASN A 137 1.75 17.63 12.25
C ASN A 137 2.71 18.12 11.15
N GLY A 138 2.50 19.33 10.62
CA GLY A 138 3.33 19.88 9.54
C GLY A 138 3.11 19.19 8.18
N LEU A 139 1.99 18.48 8.01
CA LEU A 139 1.61 17.81 6.77
C LEU A 139 0.66 18.67 5.91
N ASP A 140 0.80 19.99 5.98
CA ASP A 140 -0.10 20.92 5.32
C ASP A 140 0.10 20.97 3.81
N SER A 141 1.34 20.71 3.34
CA SER A 141 1.64 20.71 1.92
C SER A 141 1.36 19.36 1.25
N ALA A 142 1.01 19.36 -0.02
CA ALA A 142 0.85 18.16 -0.83
C ALA A 142 2.14 17.32 -0.86
N GLU A 143 3.29 17.97 -0.81
CA GLU A 143 4.60 17.33 -0.77
C GLU A 143 4.82 16.60 0.55
N ALA A 144 4.55 17.25 1.69
CA ALA A 144 4.65 16.63 3.01
C ALA A 144 3.72 15.42 3.13
N LYS A 145 2.48 15.53 2.64
CA LYS A 145 1.53 14.40 2.57
C LYS A 145 2.06 13.25 1.72
N HIS A 146 2.69 13.55 0.59
CA HIS A 146 3.28 12.53 -0.26
C HIS A 146 4.47 11.83 0.40
N ILE A 147 5.39 12.58 1.02
CA ILE A 147 6.52 12.01 1.76
C ILE A 147 6.01 11.13 2.91
N ASN A 148 4.99 11.58 3.63
CA ASN A 148 4.39 10.81 4.70
C ASN A 148 3.78 9.50 4.20
N LEU A 149 3.09 9.51 3.06
CA LEU A 149 2.56 8.30 2.43
C LEU A 149 3.67 7.32 2.03
N LEU A 150 4.78 7.82 1.48
CA LEU A 150 5.96 6.99 1.20
C LEU A 150 6.53 6.37 2.48
N ASN A 151 6.52 7.09 3.58
CA ASN A 151 6.95 6.57 4.88
C ASN A 151 6.00 5.49 5.41
N ILE A 152 4.70 5.61 5.18
CA ILE A 152 3.72 4.55 5.50
C ILE A 152 4.09 3.26 4.76
N PHE A 153 4.32 3.33 3.44
CA PHE A 153 4.55 2.15 2.61
C PHE A 153 5.95 1.54 2.74
N ASN A 154 6.99 2.37 2.93
CA ASN A 154 8.36 1.89 2.87
C ASN A 154 8.96 1.55 4.24
N SER A 155 8.51 2.22 5.30
CA SER A 155 9.09 2.09 6.63
C SER A 155 8.06 1.89 7.75
N ALA A 156 6.78 1.94 7.43
CA ALA A 156 5.67 1.92 8.40
C ALA A 156 5.83 2.99 9.51
N THR A 157 6.45 4.13 9.18
CA THR A 157 6.71 5.24 10.13
C THR A 157 5.88 6.49 9.82
N GLY A 158 5.12 6.47 8.75
CA GLY A 158 4.21 7.57 8.40
C GLY A 158 2.99 7.63 9.31
N GLN A 159 2.34 8.79 9.31
CA GLN A 159 1.14 9.05 10.08
C GLN A 159 -0.11 8.77 9.24
N TRP A 160 -1.04 8.04 9.82
CA TRP A 160 -2.35 7.83 9.21
C TRP A 160 -3.32 8.95 9.58
N PRO A 161 -4.31 9.26 8.71
CA PRO A 161 -5.34 10.24 9.04
C PRO A 161 -6.26 9.71 10.14
N ASP A 162 -6.86 10.64 10.89
CA ASP A 162 -7.78 10.31 12.00
C ASP A 162 -8.98 9.48 11.56
N SER A 163 -9.36 9.57 10.27
CA SER A 163 -10.46 8.82 9.69
C SER A 163 -10.37 7.32 9.91
N ILE A 164 -9.16 6.74 9.97
CA ILE A 164 -9.03 5.29 10.18
C ILE A 164 -9.34 4.84 11.61
N PHE A 165 -9.30 5.76 12.58
CA PHE A 165 -9.58 5.47 13.99
C PHE A 165 -11.05 5.74 14.35
N SER A 166 -11.82 6.35 13.45
CA SER A 166 -13.23 6.67 13.69
C SER A 166 -14.11 5.42 13.71
N ASP A 167 -15.16 5.47 14.54
CA ASP A 167 -16.23 4.47 14.55
C ASP A 167 -17.29 4.75 13.47
N GLU A 168 -17.29 5.95 12.88
CA GLU A 168 -18.11 6.26 11.70
C GLU A 168 -17.53 5.55 10.47
N TYR A 169 -18.29 5.54 9.37
CA TYR A 169 -17.85 4.90 8.13
C TYR A 169 -18.37 5.62 6.89
N SER A 170 -17.54 5.63 5.84
CA SER A 170 -17.89 6.18 4.53
C SER A 170 -18.67 5.20 3.65
N TYR A 171 -18.66 3.91 3.99
CA TYR A 171 -19.40 2.83 3.30
C TYR A 171 -19.68 1.69 4.26
N GLU A 172 -20.75 0.93 3.99
CA GLU A 172 -21.15 -0.18 4.83
C GLU A 172 -20.25 -1.40 4.67
N PHE A 173 -19.96 -2.05 5.79
CA PHE A 173 -19.31 -3.37 5.78
C PHE A 173 -20.31 -4.45 5.33
N LYS A 174 -20.05 -5.08 4.19
CA LYS A 174 -20.92 -6.08 3.58
C LYS A 174 -20.59 -7.53 3.95
N GLY A 175 -19.69 -7.72 4.92
CA GLY A 175 -19.17 -9.05 5.29
C GLY A 175 -17.89 -9.42 4.54
N LEU A 176 -17.20 -10.45 5.06
CA LEU A 176 -16.02 -11.02 4.43
C LEU A 176 -16.39 -12.11 3.43
N ASN A 177 -15.66 -12.20 2.35
CA ASN A 177 -15.88 -13.22 1.32
C ASN A 177 -15.05 -14.47 1.61
N PHE A 178 -15.69 -15.52 2.09
CA PHE A 178 -15.07 -16.83 2.38
C PHE A 178 -15.21 -17.86 1.24
N ASN A 179 -15.50 -17.42 0.01
CA ASN A 179 -15.66 -18.34 -1.13
C ASN A 179 -14.33 -18.73 -1.78
N TYR A 180 -13.27 -18.02 -1.48
CA TYR A 180 -11.94 -18.19 -2.07
C TYR A 180 -10.92 -18.73 -1.05
N GLY A 181 -9.65 -18.83 -1.41
CA GLY A 181 -8.58 -19.35 -0.54
C GLY A 181 -8.41 -20.88 -0.59
N LYS A 182 -9.15 -21.57 -1.46
CA LYS A 182 -9.07 -23.04 -1.62
C LYS A 182 -8.09 -23.48 -2.69
N SER A 183 -7.83 -22.66 -3.69
CA SER A 183 -6.86 -22.93 -4.73
C SER A 183 -6.36 -21.65 -5.38
N ASN A 184 -5.05 -21.55 -5.62
CA ASN A 184 -4.42 -20.40 -6.25
C ASN A 184 -5.05 -20.06 -7.61
N LYS A 185 -5.52 -21.08 -8.35
CA LYS A 185 -6.19 -20.86 -9.64
C LYS A 185 -7.54 -20.16 -9.49
N SER A 186 -8.38 -20.59 -8.53
CA SER A 186 -9.68 -19.93 -8.28
C SER A 186 -9.48 -18.50 -7.79
N ASP A 187 -8.48 -18.32 -6.96
CA ASP A 187 -8.13 -17.03 -6.35
C ASP A 187 -7.61 -16.05 -7.41
N LEU A 188 -6.75 -16.51 -8.30
CA LEU A 188 -6.28 -15.73 -9.45
C LEU A 188 -7.44 -15.32 -10.37
N MET A 189 -8.33 -16.25 -10.71
CA MET A 189 -9.50 -15.96 -11.55
C MET A 189 -10.42 -14.92 -10.90
N TYR A 190 -10.61 -15.01 -9.59
CA TYR A 190 -11.37 -14.01 -8.84
C TYR A 190 -10.72 -12.62 -8.94
N LEU A 191 -9.42 -12.51 -8.70
CA LEU A 191 -8.71 -11.24 -8.75
C LEU A 191 -8.72 -10.63 -10.17
N ILE A 192 -8.53 -11.47 -11.20
CA ILE A 192 -8.61 -11.01 -12.61
C ILE A 192 -10.00 -10.45 -12.90
N LYS A 193 -11.06 -11.17 -12.49
CA LYS A 193 -12.44 -10.73 -12.67
C LYS A 193 -12.70 -9.40 -11.93
N LEU A 194 -12.30 -9.32 -10.67
CA LEU A 194 -12.45 -8.12 -9.85
C LEU A 194 -11.76 -6.90 -10.49
N VAL A 195 -10.52 -7.05 -10.93
CA VAL A 195 -9.78 -5.97 -11.59
C VAL A 195 -10.47 -5.54 -12.88
N GLY A 196 -11.01 -6.49 -13.67
CA GLY A 196 -11.80 -6.21 -14.86
C GLY A 196 -13.10 -5.47 -14.55
N GLU A 197 -13.82 -5.87 -13.50
CA GLU A 197 -15.06 -5.19 -13.05
C GLU A 197 -14.79 -3.77 -12.53
N LEU A 198 -13.60 -3.52 -11.99
CA LEU A 198 -13.13 -2.18 -11.62
C LEU A 198 -12.72 -1.33 -12.84
N GLY A 199 -12.73 -1.90 -14.05
CA GLY A 199 -12.42 -1.21 -15.31
C GLY A 199 -10.92 -1.15 -15.65
N TYR A 200 -10.08 -2.00 -15.04
CA TYR A 200 -8.64 -2.00 -15.27
C TYR A 200 -8.17 -3.25 -16.01
N GLN A 201 -6.99 -3.14 -16.63
CA GLN A 201 -6.32 -4.24 -17.33
C GLN A 201 -5.06 -4.67 -16.59
N ILE A 202 -4.78 -5.97 -16.61
CA ILE A 202 -3.60 -6.57 -15.98
C ILE A 202 -2.57 -6.88 -17.07
N TYR A 203 -1.35 -6.40 -16.89
CA TYR A 203 -0.20 -6.72 -17.72
C TYR A 203 0.78 -7.53 -16.89
N ILE A 204 1.27 -8.63 -17.46
CA ILE A 204 2.17 -9.56 -16.78
C ILE A 204 3.43 -9.71 -17.63
N ARG A 205 4.59 -9.53 -17.00
CA ARG A 205 5.88 -9.84 -17.58
C ARG A 205 6.50 -10.99 -16.81
N ASP A 206 6.86 -12.06 -17.53
CA ASP A 206 7.64 -13.16 -16.98
C ASP A 206 9.09 -12.69 -16.74
N VAL A 207 9.58 -12.89 -15.52
CA VAL A 207 10.94 -12.57 -15.08
C VAL A 207 11.60 -13.77 -14.37
N SER A 208 11.18 -14.99 -14.74
CA SER A 208 11.59 -16.26 -14.12
C SER A 208 13.02 -16.69 -14.50
N TYR A 209 13.96 -15.76 -14.59
CA TYR A 209 15.33 -16.01 -15.08
C TYR A 209 16.14 -16.96 -14.19
N LEU A 210 15.75 -17.08 -12.90
CA LEU A 210 16.46 -17.92 -11.93
C LEU A 210 15.87 -19.33 -11.77
N GLY A 211 14.92 -19.71 -12.66
CA GLY A 211 14.37 -21.05 -12.67
C GLY A 211 13.22 -21.29 -11.68
N PHE A 212 12.69 -20.24 -11.06
CA PHE A 212 11.46 -20.29 -10.25
C PHE A 212 10.46 -19.24 -10.77
N ASN A 213 9.16 -19.52 -10.57
CA ASN A 213 8.09 -18.66 -11.07
C ASN A 213 8.18 -17.27 -10.49
N SER A 214 8.48 -16.29 -11.32
CA SER A 214 8.61 -14.89 -10.95
C SER A 214 8.00 -14.00 -12.02
N TYR A 215 7.21 -13.04 -11.61
CA TYR A 215 6.51 -12.15 -12.51
C TYR A 215 6.58 -10.70 -12.05
N TYR A 216 6.43 -9.82 -12.99
CA TYR A 216 6.16 -8.41 -12.75
C TYR A 216 4.77 -8.08 -13.26
N VAL A 217 3.87 -7.74 -12.34
CA VAL A 217 2.48 -7.38 -12.62
C VAL A 217 2.36 -5.87 -12.65
N LEU A 218 1.69 -5.36 -13.67
CA LEU A 218 1.35 -3.94 -13.80
C LEU A 218 -0.15 -3.81 -14.08
N ILE A 219 -0.82 -2.99 -13.30
CA ILE A 219 -2.23 -2.63 -13.49
C ILE A 219 -2.27 -1.10 -13.61
N PRO A 220 -2.24 -0.54 -14.85
CA PRO A 220 -2.27 0.91 -15.04
C PRO A 220 -3.46 1.54 -14.32
N GLY A 221 -3.19 2.60 -13.56
CA GLY A 221 -4.20 3.26 -12.72
C GLY A 221 -4.33 2.71 -11.29
N LEU A 222 -3.86 1.46 -11.01
CA LEU A 222 -3.76 0.90 -9.65
C LEU A 222 -2.32 0.79 -9.17
N SER A 223 -1.41 0.27 -10.02
CA SER A 223 0.01 0.06 -9.67
C SER A 223 0.83 1.35 -9.63
N GLN A 224 0.34 2.38 -10.29
CA GLN A 224 1.02 3.66 -10.30
C GLN A 224 0.55 4.41 -9.07
N ASP A 225 1.51 4.90 -8.27
CA ASP A 225 1.20 6.00 -7.41
C ASP A 225 0.49 7.02 -8.28
N LYS A 226 -0.75 7.35 -7.95
CA LYS A 226 -1.46 8.49 -8.57
C LYS A 226 -0.77 9.75 -8.06
N LYS A 227 0.47 9.90 -8.50
CA LYS A 227 1.20 11.11 -8.29
C LYS A 227 0.49 12.14 -9.14
N ASN A 228 0.00 13.15 -8.52
CA ASN A 228 0.57 14.44 -8.85
C ASN A 228 2.06 14.28 -8.63
N ILE A 229 2.77 13.77 -9.64
CA ILE A 229 4.21 13.87 -9.68
C ILE A 229 4.40 15.38 -9.63
N SER A 230 4.67 15.90 -8.43
CA SER A 230 5.04 17.29 -8.33
C SER A 230 6.21 17.45 -9.29
N ASP A 231 6.20 18.49 -10.08
CA ASP A 231 7.27 18.80 -11.03
C ASP A 231 8.65 18.63 -10.36
N TYR A 232 8.70 18.82 -9.03
CA TYR A 232 9.85 18.62 -8.17
C TYR A 232 10.41 17.18 -8.12
N THR A 233 9.58 16.14 -8.06
CA THR A 233 10.10 14.74 -7.97
C THR A 233 10.66 14.27 -9.30
N ILE A 234 10.08 14.71 -10.41
CA ILE A 234 10.64 14.45 -11.74
C ILE A 234 11.90 15.29 -11.94
N PHE A 235 11.86 16.55 -11.57
CA PHE A 235 13.02 17.44 -11.63
C PHE A 235 14.19 16.88 -10.80
N HIS A 236 13.93 16.37 -9.60
CA HIS A 236 14.95 15.72 -8.77
C HIS A 236 15.48 14.42 -9.37
N LYS A 237 14.63 13.60 -10.00
CA LYS A 237 15.06 12.39 -10.69
C LYS A 237 15.85 12.70 -11.96
N ILE A 238 15.41 13.69 -12.72
CA ILE A 238 16.13 14.17 -13.89
C ILE A 238 17.49 14.73 -13.49
N ASN A 239 17.56 15.59 -12.47
CA ASN A 239 18.81 16.14 -11.97
C ASN A 239 19.75 15.06 -11.41
N SER A 240 19.24 14.05 -10.72
CA SER A 240 20.02 12.90 -10.26
C SER A 240 20.55 12.06 -11.43
N LEU A 241 19.74 11.85 -12.47
CA LEU A 241 20.16 11.18 -13.70
C LEU A 241 21.21 11.99 -14.45
N ILE A 242 21.02 13.29 -14.60
CA ILE A 242 21.97 14.22 -15.22
C ILE A 242 23.29 14.23 -14.47
N TYR A 243 23.24 14.31 -13.13
CA TYR A 243 24.43 14.24 -12.29
C TYR A 243 25.20 12.93 -12.47
N ASN A 244 24.49 11.80 -12.51
CA ASN A 244 25.12 10.50 -12.68
C ASN A 244 25.69 10.31 -14.10
N VAL A 245 24.99 10.78 -15.12
CA VAL A 245 25.47 10.76 -16.52
C VAL A 245 26.70 11.67 -16.68
N ASN A 246 26.66 12.87 -16.12
CA ASN A 246 27.80 13.80 -16.17
C ASN A 246 29.02 13.23 -15.46
N LYS A 247 28.82 12.63 -14.28
CA LYS A 247 29.90 11.96 -13.52
C LYS A 247 30.49 10.76 -14.27
N ALA A 248 29.66 9.99 -14.99
CA ALA A 248 30.10 8.83 -15.77
C ALA A 248 30.72 9.20 -17.11
N ALA A 249 30.18 10.20 -17.82
CA ALA A 249 30.56 10.57 -19.18
C ALA A 249 31.50 11.76 -19.28
N LYS A 250 31.77 12.48 -18.17
CA LYS A 250 32.59 13.72 -18.14
C LYS A 250 32.15 14.72 -19.20
N LEU A 251 30.84 14.95 -19.31
CA LEU A 251 30.27 15.88 -20.28
C LEU A 251 30.71 17.32 -20.03
N SER A 252 30.91 18.07 -21.09
CA SER A 252 31.09 19.52 -21.04
C SER A 252 29.80 20.23 -20.65
N GLU A 253 29.88 21.48 -20.18
CA GLU A 253 28.70 22.28 -19.81
C GLU A 253 27.70 22.44 -20.98
N GLN A 254 28.18 22.53 -22.21
CA GLN A 254 27.32 22.63 -23.40
C GLN A 254 26.58 21.34 -23.72
N GLU A 255 27.25 20.19 -23.60
CA GLU A 255 26.60 18.87 -23.78
C GLU A 255 25.60 18.58 -22.68
N LEU A 256 25.90 19.00 -21.45
CA LEU A 256 24.99 18.88 -20.32
C LEU A 256 23.74 19.75 -20.52
N SER A 257 23.90 20.99 -20.93
CA SER A 257 22.80 21.92 -21.23
C SER A 257 21.89 21.41 -22.34
N SER A 258 22.48 20.84 -23.39
CA SER A 258 21.74 20.22 -24.50
C SER A 258 20.95 18.99 -24.05
N LEU A 259 21.53 18.17 -23.18
CA LEU A 259 20.86 16.98 -22.60
C LEU A 259 19.69 17.37 -21.70
N VAL A 260 19.86 18.41 -20.89
CA VAL A 260 18.81 18.97 -20.02
C VAL A 260 17.62 19.43 -20.85
N SER A 261 17.88 20.22 -21.90
CA SER A 261 16.83 20.73 -22.80
C SER A 261 16.04 19.60 -23.47
N VAL A 262 16.72 18.54 -23.96
CA VAL A 262 16.05 17.37 -24.57
C VAL A 262 15.21 16.60 -23.55
N LEU A 263 15.65 16.52 -22.29
CA LEU A 263 14.90 15.84 -21.23
C LEU A 263 13.70 16.67 -20.76
N GLU A 264 13.82 17.99 -20.71
CA GLU A 264 12.72 18.92 -20.42
C GLU A 264 11.66 18.89 -21.50
N ASP A 265 12.03 18.90 -22.77
CA ASP A 265 11.10 18.79 -23.92
C ASP A 265 10.35 17.44 -23.89
N LYS A 266 11.05 16.34 -23.65
CA LYS A 266 10.41 15.02 -23.48
C LYS A 266 9.50 14.95 -22.27
N TYR A 267 9.83 15.64 -21.20
CA TYR A 267 9.00 15.73 -20.01
C TYR A 267 7.69 16.48 -20.27
N ILE A 268 7.75 17.62 -20.97
CA ILE A 268 6.57 18.38 -21.38
C ILE A 268 5.66 17.50 -22.26
N LEU A 269 6.23 16.77 -23.21
CA LEU A 269 5.50 15.85 -24.09
C LEU A 269 4.82 14.69 -23.34
N ILE A 270 5.48 14.16 -22.30
CA ILE A 270 4.93 13.13 -21.42
C ILE A 270 3.78 13.71 -20.59
N LYS A 271 3.96 14.92 -20.03
CA LYS A 271 2.93 15.60 -19.24
C LYS A 271 1.68 15.89 -20.06
N GLU A 272 1.82 16.39 -21.26
CA GLU A 272 0.71 16.71 -22.17
C GLU A 272 -0.06 15.49 -22.65
N ASN A 273 0.59 14.34 -22.81
CA ASN A 273 -0.05 13.09 -23.28
C ASN A 273 -0.64 12.22 -22.17
N PHE A 274 -0.32 12.48 -20.87
CA PHE A 274 -0.79 11.67 -19.74
C PHE A 274 -1.71 12.42 -18.76
N VAL A 275 -1.94 13.72 -18.95
CA VAL A 275 -2.78 14.57 -18.09
C VAL A 275 -4.12 14.94 -18.73
N ASN A 276 -4.33 14.57 -19.99
CA ASN A 276 -5.61 14.70 -20.70
C ASN A 276 -6.37 13.33 -20.70
#